data_7b138b509c2f181ac2a1b89059e835e9
#
_entry.id   7b138b509c2f181ac2a1b89059e835e9
#
_cell.length_a   1.000
_cell.length_b   1.000
_cell.length_c   1.000
_cell.angle_alpha   90.00
_cell.angle_beta   90.00
_cell.angle_gamma   90.00
#
_symmetry.space_group_name_H-M   'P 1'
#
loop_
_entity.id
_entity.type
_entity.pdbx_description
1 polymer ?
#
loop_
_entity_poly.entity_id
_entity_poly.type
_entity_poly.pdbx_seq_one_letter_code
_entity_poly.pdbx_strand_id
1 'polypeptide(L)'
;MKIISTNVYVGPNTWAGFPVIRHVIDLGVLEQWPSAKIGASFINPLVEALPNLQEHGCSYRETGGFVRRLKEDEGTWLGHVWEHCALEIQCMAGAEVSFGRTRSTDTPGQYNMVYAYKQRNVGLDAGELALRLLMHLLPQQLQAQVDYHFDDEFEWKEELNEFILRAQKQEFGPSTGSLVKAAEDRNIPWMRLNDYSLVQFGHGKYQQRIQATITSQTKHIAVEISCDKEDTHNLLHKLGL
;
A
#
# COMPACT_ATOMS: atom_id res chain seq x y z
N MET A 1 -20.27 -1.96 -5.86
CA MET A 1 -19.16 -2.76 -5.33
C MET A 1 -19.03 -2.51 -3.84
N LYS A 2 -18.87 -3.56 -3.02
CA LYS A 2 -18.93 -3.46 -1.56
C LYS A 2 -17.73 -4.17 -0.93
N ILE A 3 -17.10 -3.55 0.05
CA ILE A 3 -16.12 -4.23 0.92
C ILE A 3 -16.87 -4.99 2.00
N ILE A 4 -16.68 -6.30 2.07
CA ILE A 4 -17.27 -7.17 3.10
C ILE A 4 -16.39 -7.19 4.34
N SER A 5 -15.08 -7.33 4.15
CA SER A 5 -14.10 -7.31 5.24
C SER A 5 -12.73 -6.86 4.76
N THR A 6 -11.96 -6.28 5.68
CA THR A 6 -10.58 -5.87 5.47
C THR A 6 -9.69 -6.53 6.52
N ASN A 7 -8.61 -7.17 6.09
CA ASN A 7 -7.59 -7.74 6.95
C ASN A 7 -6.22 -7.17 6.58
N VAL A 8 -5.47 -6.76 7.57
CA VAL A 8 -4.10 -6.26 7.41
C VAL A 8 -3.15 -7.28 8.02
N TYR A 9 -2.27 -7.84 7.19
CA TYR A 9 -1.23 -8.79 7.61
C TYR A 9 0.09 -8.05 7.69
N VAL A 10 0.67 -7.97 8.88
CA VAL A 10 1.88 -7.18 9.17
C VAL A 10 3.21 -7.91 8.95
N GLY A 11 3.15 -9.17 8.54
CA GLY A 11 4.33 -10.02 8.30
C GLY A 11 3.99 -11.18 7.38
N PRO A 12 4.79 -12.26 7.37
CA PRO A 12 4.51 -13.46 6.59
C PRO A 12 3.12 -14.02 6.88
N ASN A 13 2.41 -14.37 5.84
CA ASN A 13 1.02 -14.78 5.89
C ASN A 13 0.69 -15.79 4.78
N THR A 14 -0.57 -16.19 4.66
CA THR A 14 -1.01 -17.18 3.66
C THR A 14 -0.92 -16.69 2.20
N TRP A 15 -0.76 -15.39 1.99
CA TRP A 15 -0.71 -14.77 0.66
C TRP A 15 0.71 -14.48 0.18
N ALA A 16 1.57 -14.04 1.12
CA ALA A 16 2.94 -13.63 0.82
C ALA A 16 3.87 -13.74 2.03
N GLY A 17 5.18 -13.73 1.80
CA GLY A 17 6.20 -13.65 2.85
C GLY A 17 6.41 -12.25 3.45
N PHE A 18 5.58 -11.28 3.10
CA PHE A 18 5.67 -9.87 3.46
C PHE A 18 4.28 -9.27 3.74
N PRO A 19 4.20 -8.02 4.24
CA PRO A 19 2.94 -7.38 4.58
C PRO A 19 1.99 -7.21 3.39
N VAL A 20 0.71 -7.53 3.59
CA VAL A 20 -0.35 -7.35 2.59
C VAL A 20 -1.66 -6.88 3.24
N ILE A 21 -2.45 -6.14 2.49
CA ILE A 21 -3.84 -5.86 2.79
C ILE A 21 -4.71 -6.80 1.95
N ARG A 22 -5.70 -7.41 2.58
CA ARG A 22 -6.72 -8.22 1.92
C ARG A 22 -8.08 -7.60 2.13
N HIS A 23 -8.78 -7.30 1.06
CA HIS A 23 -10.21 -7.02 1.08
C HIS A 23 -10.97 -8.23 0.55
N VAL A 24 -12.03 -8.62 1.24
CA VAL A 24 -13.09 -9.45 0.64
C VAL A 24 -14.10 -8.49 0.05
N ILE A 25 -14.29 -8.56 -1.24
CA ILE A 25 -15.15 -7.65 -1.99
C ILE A 25 -16.30 -8.40 -2.65
N ASP A 26 -17.45 -7.73 -2.78
CA ASP A 26 -18.58 -8.17 -3.57
C ASP A 26 -18.76 -7.18 -4.73
N LEU A 27 -18.67 -7.67 -5.96
CA LEU A 27 -18.78 -6.83 -7.15
C LEU A 27 -20.23 -6.43 -7.44
N GLY A 28 -21.21 -7.17 -6.93
CA GLY A 28 -22.64 -6.93 -7.21
C GLY A 28 -22.91 -6.90 -8.70
N VAL A 29 -23.60 -5.88 -9.17
CA VAL A 29 -23.92 -5.71 -10.61
C VAL A 29 -22.68 -5.66 -11.50
N LEU A 30 -21.53 -5.22 -10.97
CA LEU A 30 -20.28 -5.08 -11.71
C LEU A 30 -19.62 -6.42 -12.05
N GLU A 31 -20.09 -7.53 -11.49
CA GLU A 31 -19.68 -8.88 -11.90
C GLU A 31 -19.98 -9.16 -13.37
N GLN A 32 -21.02 -8.54 -13.92
CA GLN A 32 -21.41 -8.67 -15.32
C GLN A 32 -20.75 -7.62 -16.25
N TRP A 33 -19.86 -6.79 -15.69
CA TRP A 33 -19.22 -5.67 -16.39
C TRP A 33 -17.70 -5.71 -16.25
N PRO A 34 -17.03 -6.67 -16.92
CA PRO A 34 -15.58 -6.65 -17.01
C PRO A 34 -15.12 -5.41 -17.82
N SER A 35 -13.86 -5.03 -17.67
CA SER A 35 -13.30 -3.76 -18.17
C SER A 35 -13.52 -3.54 -19.67
N ALA A 36 -13.38 -4.57 -20.51
CA ALA A 36 -13.61 -4.46 -21.94
C ALA A 36 -15.07 -4.15 -22.29
N LYS A 37 -16.01 -4.68 -21.51
CA LYS A 37 -17.46 -4.41 -21.67
C LYS A 37 -17.83 -3.01 -21.17
N ILE A 38 -17.20 -2.49 -20.12
CA ILE A 38 -17.36 -1.10 -19.69
C ILE A 38 -16.84 -0.16 -20.79
N GLY A 39 -15.71 -0.53 -21.41
CA GLY A 39 -15.21 0.06 -22.64
C GLY A 39 -14.25 1.23 -22.45
N ALA A 40 -13.92 1.86 -23.57
CA ALA A 40 -12.90 2.90 -23.66
C ALA A 40 -13.23 4.16 -22.83
N SER A 41 -14.51 4.43 -22.58
CA SER A 41 -14.95 5.56 -21.73
C SER A 41 -14.52 5.43 -20.27
N PHE A 42 -14.22 4.21 -19.83
CA PHE A 42 -13.66 3.91 -18.50
C PHE A 42 -12.14 3.73 -18.57
N ILE A 43 -11.66 2.93 -19.54
CA ILE A 43 -10.24 2.55 -19.61
C ILE A 43 -9.33 3.75 -19.91
N ASN A 44 -9.74 4.64 -20.82
CA ASN A 44 -8.87 5.75 -21.21
C ASN A 44 -8.69 6.77 -20.07
N PRO A 45 -9.75 7.25 -19.38
CA PRO A 45 -9.59 8.11 -18.21
C PRO A 45 -8.84 7.44 -17.07
N LEU A 46 -8.98 6.12 -16.86
CA LEU A 46 -8.22 5.39 -15.86
C LEU A 46 -6.72 5.44 -16.14
N VAL A 47 -6.31 5.17 -17.38
CA VAL A 47 -4.89 5.21 -17.79
C VAL A 47 -4.34 6.64 -17.81
N GLU A 48 -5.19 7.64 -18.07
CA GLU A 48 -4.82 9.06 -17.95
C GLU A 48 -4.61 9.46 -16.48
N ALA A 49 -5.47 9.02 -15.58
CA ALA A 49 -5.36 9.28 -14.14
C ALA A 49 -4.16 8.59 -13.50
N LEU A 50 -3.81 7.38 -13.96
CA LEU A 50 -2.73 6.54 -13.45
C LEU A 50 -1.83 6.08 -14.61
N PRO A 51 -0.96 6.97 -15.16
CA PRO A 51 -0.19 6.67 -16.39
C PRO A 51 0.75 5.47 -16.27
N ASN A 52 1.34 5.23 -15.09
CA ASN A 52 2.28 4.14 -14.91
C ASN A 52 1.60 2.76 -14.89
N LEU A 53 0.27 2.66 -14.89
CA LEU A 53 -0.42 1.40 -15.18
C LEU A 53 0.03 0.79 -16.52
N GLN A 54 0.59 1.60 -17.43
CA GLN A 54 1.19 1.16 -18.69
C GLN A 54 2.48 0.35 -18.48
N GLU A 55 3.14 0.50 -17.34
CA GLU A 55 4.34 -0.28 -17.00
C GLU A 55 4.02 -1.61 -16.32
N HIS A 56 2.78 -1.79 -15.85
CA HIS A 56 2.39 -3.00 -15.14
C HIS A 56 2.33 -4.21 -16.07
N GLY A 57 3.09 -5.26 -15.73
CA GLY A 57 3.20 -6.48 -16.55
C GLY A 57 1.99 -7.42 -16.42
N CYS A 58 1.31 -7.42 -15.27
CA CYS A 58 0.18 -8.31 -14.97
C CYS A 58 0.50 -9.79 -15.33
N SER A 59 -0.50 -10.53 -15.83
CA SER A 59 -0.37 -11.92 -16.24
C SER A 59 0.50 -12.13 -17.50
N TYR A 60 0.67 -11.10 -18.31
CA TYR A 60 1.52 -11.15 -19.52
C TYR A 60 3.01 -11.06 -19.19
N ARG A 61 3.38 -10.54 -18.00
CA ARG A 61 4.76 -10.37 -17.55
C ARG A 61 5.64 -9.52 -18.47
N GLU A 62 5.03 -8.59 -19.18
CA GLU A 62 5.66 -7.64 -20.10
C GLU A 62 5.09 -6.24 -19.87
N THR A 63 5.85 -5.20 -20.15
CA THR A 63 5.40 -3.80 -20.09
C THR A 63 4.13 -3.62 -20.92
N GLY A 64 3.11 -2.97 -20.35
CA GLY A 64 1.80 -2.79 -20.99
C GLY A 64 0.83 -3.97 -20.81
N GLY A 65 1.28 -5.06 -20.19
CA GLY A 65 0.46 -6.26 -20.01
C GLY A 65 -0.85 -6.01 -19.29
N PHE A 66 -0.87 -5.10 -18.31
CA PHE A 66 -2.12 -4.75 -17.61
C PHE A 66 -3.09 -3.98 -18.51
N VAL A 67 -2.62 -2.97 -19.24
CA VAL A 67 -3.48 -2.20 -20.17
C VAL A 67 -3.99 -3.08 -21.30
N ARG A 68 -3.16 -4.01 -21.77
CA ARG A 68 -3.57 -5.06 -22.72
C ARG A 68 -4.68 -5.91 -22.11
N ARG A 69 -4.54 -6.36 -20.84
CA ARG A 69 -5.54 -7.15 -20.14
C ARG A 69 -6.87 -6.42 -19.93
N LEU A 70 -6.86 -5.09 -19.82
CA LEU A 70 -8.09 -4.29 -19.74
C LEU A 70 -8.92 -4.32 -21.02
N LYS A 71 -8.27 -4.49 -22.19
CA LYS A 71 -8.86 -4.29 -23.53
C LYS A 71 -9.13 -5.58 -24.30
N GLU A 72 -8.33 -6.62 -24.09
CA GLU A 72 -8.39 -7.87 -24.83
C GLU A 72 -9.45 -8.82 -24.25
N ASP A 73 -10.01 -9.65 -25.08
CA ASP A 73 -11.07 -10.61 -24.78
C ASP A 73 -12.25 -9.95 -24.04
N GLU A 74 -12.63 -10.50 -22.91
CA GLU A 74 -13.65 -9.91 -22.01
C GLU A 74 -13.06 -8.84 -21.09
N GLY A 75 -11.74 -8.62 -21.11
CA GLY A 75 -11.02 -7.75 -20.19
C GLY A 75 -10.79 -8.39 -18.83
N THR A 76 -10.96 -7.62 -17.77
CA THR A 76 -10.81 -8.11 -16.39
C THR A 76 -11.84 -7.46 -15.46
N TRP A 77 -12.11 -8.12 -14.33
CA TRP A 77 -13.07 -7.64 -13.34
C TRP A 77 -12.50 -6.49 -12.51
N LEU A 78 -13.38 -5.61 -12.03
CA LEU A 78 -13.00 -4.39 -11.31
C LEU A 78 -12.23 -4.65 -10.02
N GLY A 79 -12.38 -5.81 -9.38
CA GLY A 79 -11.55 -6.19 -8.25
C GLY A 79 -10.06 -6.28 -8.59
N HIS A 80 -9.72 -6.81 -9.76
CA HIS A 80 -8.35 -6.86 -10.27
C HIS A 80 -7.86 -5.48 -10.74
N VAL A 81 -8.73 -4.68 -11.33
CA VAL A 81 -8.40 -3.29 -11.67
C VAL A 81 -8.09 -2.50 -10.42
N TRP A 82 -8.89 -2.64 -9.38
CA TRP A 82 -8.70 -1.98 -8.09
C TRP A 82 -7.36 -2.36 -7.45
N GLU A 83 -6.99 -3.64 -7.48
CA GLU A 83 -5.69 -4.14 -7.01
C GLU A 83 -4.52 -3.36 -7.65
N HIS A 84 -4.51 -3.27 -8.99
CA HIS A 84 -3.48 -2.55 -9.73
C HIS A 84 -3.47 -1.04 -9.43
N CYS A 85 -4.63 -0.42 -9.28
CA CYS A 85 -4.75 1.00 -8.91
C CYS A 85 -4.23 1.25 -7.49
N ALA A 86 -4.55 0.38 -6.53
CA ALA A 86 -4.07 0.52 -5.15
C ALA A 86 -2.55 0.38 -5.04
N LEU A 87 -1.93 -0.47 -5.87
CA LEU A 87 -0.48 -0.56 -5.98
C LEU A 87 0.11 0.70 -6.59
N GLU A 88 -0.44 1.14 -7.73
CA GLU A 88 0.08 2.31 -8.45
C GLU A 88 0.00 3.59 -7.61
N ILE A 89 -1.11 3.83 -6.92
CA ILE A 89 -1.26 4.99 -6.03
C ILE A 89 -0.21 5.00 -4.91
N GLN A 90 0.13 3.85 -4.34
CA GLN A 90 1.22 3.74 -3.38
C GLN A 90 2.58 4.06 -4.03
N CYS A 91 2.83 3.56 -5.26
CA CYS A 91 4.06 3.84 -6.01
C CYS A 91 4.20 5.33 -6.33
N MET A 92 3.11 6.03 -6.66
CA MET A 92 3.09 7.49 -6.87
C MET A 92 3.48 8.27 -5.60
N ALA A 93 3.25 7.69 -4.42
CA ALA A 93 3.70 8.25 -3.14
C ALA A 93 5.12 7.81 -2.73
N GLY A 94 5.85 7.09 -3.60
CA GLY A 94 7.23 6.65 -3.38
C GLY A 94 7.38 5.25 -2.79
N ALA A 95 6.31 4.49 -2.60
CA ALA A 95 6.41 3.12 -2.12
C ALA A 95 6.85 2.16 -3.25
N GLU A 96 7.78 1.25 -2.95
CA GLU A 96 8.18 0.18 -3.87
C GLU A 96 7.35 -1.08 -3.59
N VAL A 97 6.16 -1.17 -4.19
CA VAL A 97 5.26 -2.32 -4.08
C VAL A 97 4.80 -2.79 -5.47
N SER A 98 4.73 -4.09 -5.68
CA SER A 98 4.33 -4.66 -6.97
C SER A 98 3.49 -5.93 -6.85
N PHE A 99 3.37 -6.50 -5.65
CA PHE A 99 2.60 -7.72 -5.47
C PHE A 99 1.13 -7.42 -5.32
N GLY A 100 0.33 -8.00 -6.19
CA GLY A 100 -1.11 -8.04 -6.09
C GLY A 100 -1.66 -9.41 -6.50
N ARG A 101 -2.83 -9.75 -5.98
CA ARG A 101 -3.52 -11.00 -6.32
C ARG A 101 -5.00 -10.89 -6.04
N THR A 102 -5.80 -11.04 -7.09
CA THR A 102 -7.26 -11.16 -6.97
C THR A 102 -7.69 -12.59 -7.30
N ARG A 103 -8.49 -13.21 -6.41
CA ARG A 103 -8.98 -14.59 -6.55
C ARG A 103 -10.43 -14.67 -6.07
N SER A 104 -11.25 -15.45 -6.78
CA SER A 104 -12.61 -15.78 -6.34
C SER A 104 -12.60 -16.39 -4.95
N THR A 105 -13.69 -16.18 -4.22
CA THR A 105 -14.03 -16.95 -3.02
C THR A 105 -14.93 -18.11 -3.40
N ASP A 106 -15.42 -18.87 -2.41
CA ASP A 106 -16.43 -19.92 -2.63
C ASP A 106 -17.84 -19.34 -2.88
N THR A 107 -18.01 -18.03 -2.70
CA THR A 107 -19.27 -17.32 -2.95
C THR A 107 -19.19 -16.63 -4.30
N PRO A 108 -20.11 -16.89 -5.25
CA PRO A 108 -20.16 -16.22 -6.54
C PRO A 108 -20.21 -14.69 -6.40
N GLY A 109 -19.49 -13.95 -7.25
CA GLY A 109 -19.42 -12.49 -7.22
C GLY A 109 -18.51 -11.91 -6.13
N GLN A 110 -17.94 -12.78 -5.28
CA GLN A 110 -17.05 -12.36 -4.21
C GLN A 110 -15.60 -12.73 -4.48
N TYR A 111 -14.69 -11.81 -4.17
CA TYR A 111 -13.26 -11.95 -4.44
C TYR A 111 -12.42 -11.57 -3.24
N ASN A 112 -11.30 -12.29 -3.07
CA ASN A 112 -10.18 -11.84 -2.27
C ASN A 112 -9.31 -10.94 -3.13
N MET A 113 -9.29 -9.66 -2.87
CA MET A 113 -8.39 -8.69 -3.47
C MET A 113 -7.26 -8.39 -2.48
N VAL A 114 -6.03 -8.72 -2.86
CA VAL A 114 -4.85 -8.66 -1.99
C VAL A 114 -3.78 -7.82 -2.67
N TYR A 115 -3.16 -6.90 -1.94
CA TYR A 115 -2.03 -6.12 -2.43
C TYR A 115 -1.02 -5.83 -1.33
N ALA A 116 0.26 -5.72 -1.71
CA ALA A 116 1.35 -5.40 -0.79
C ALA A 116 1.27 -3.94 -0.32
N TYR A 117 1.86 -3.69 0.84
CA TYR A 117 2.07 -2.34 1.34
C TYR A 117 3.41 -2.23 2.09
N LYS A 118 3.97 -1.03 2.14
CA LYS A 118 5.12 -0.69 3.00
C LYS A 118 4.69 -0.06 4.31
N GLN A 119 3.72 0.82 4.28
CA GLN A 119 3.13 1.49 5.44
C GLN A 119 1.63 1.19 5.48
N ARG A 120 1.16 0.72 6.63
CA ARG A 120 -0.21 0.24 6.81
C ARG A 120 -1.27 1.26 6.38
N ASN A 121 -1.17 2.47 6.93
CA ASN A 121 -2.17 3.50 6.69
C ASN A 121 -2.12 3.97 5.23
N VAL A 122 -0.92 4.14 4.66
CA VAL A 122 -0.75 4.47 3.24
C VAL A 122 -1.38 3.41 2.34
N GLY A 123 -1.18 2.13 2.66
CA GLY A 123 -1.79 1.05 1.90
C GLY A 123 -3.33 1.03 1.98
N LEU A 124 -3.89 1.29 3.17
CA LEU A 124 -5.35 1.37 3.36
C LEU A 124 -5.95 2.57 2.61
N ASP A 125 -5.34 3.75 2.79
CA ASP A 125 -5.79 4.99 2.13
C ASP A 125 -5.67 4.88 0.60
N ALA A 126 -4.61 4.24 0.09
CA ALA A 126 -4.44 3.98 -1.35
C ALA A 126 -5.55 3.06 -1.90
N GLY A 127 -5.93 2.03 -1.14
CA GLY A 127 -7.04 1.16 -1.51
C GLY A 127 -8.37 1.93 -1.57
N GLU A 128 -8.64 2.77 -0.59
CA GLU A 128 -9.85 3.58 -0.56
C GLU A 128 -9.88 4.61 -1.70
N LEU A 129 -8.77 5.33 -1.90
CA LEU A 129 -8.65 6.31 -2.98
C LEU A 129 -8.79 5.66 -4.37
N ALA A 130 -8.22 4.47 -4.57
CA ALA A 130 -8.38 3.69 -5.78
C ALA A 130 -9.85 3.30 -6.02
N LEU A 131 -10.58 2.88 -4.97
CA LEU A 131 -12.00 2.58 -5.08
C LEU A 131 -12.80 3.80 -5.49
N ARG A 132 -12.57 4.95 -4.84
CA ARG A 132 -13.25 6.21 -5.16
C ARG A 132 -13.01 6.61 -6.62
N LEU A 133 -11.76 6.56 -7.08
CA LEU A 133 -11.41 6.83 -8.48
C LEU A 133 -12.18 5.92 -9.43
N LEU A 134 -12.13 4.60 -9.22
CA LEU A 134 -12.80 3.63 -10.09
C LEU A 134 -14.30 3.88 -10.17
N MET A 135 -14.95 4.16 -9.03
CA MET A 135 -16.39 4.43 -9.00
C MET A 135 -16.75 5.70 -9.79
N HIS A 136 -15.98 6.78 -9.65
CA HIS A 136 -16.22 8.03 -10.39
C HIS A 136 -15.93 7.93 -11.89
N LEU A 137 -15.05 7.03 -12.30
CA LEU A 137 -14.77 6.76 -13.72
C LEU A 137 -15.81 5.87 -14.41
N LEU A 138 -16.71 5.21 -13.65
CA LEU A 138 -17.76 4.42 -14.26
C LEU A 138 -18.71 5.29 -15.11
N PRO A 139 -19.21 4.79 -16.26
CA PRO A 139 -20.28 5.45 -16.99
C PRO A 139 -21.50 5.71 -16.10
N GLN A 140 -22.16 6.86 -16.25
CA GLN A 140 -23.32 7.27 -15.42
C GLN A 140 -24.40 6.20 -15.30
N GLN A 141 -24.63 5.44 -16.39
CA GLN A 141 -25.62 4.35 -16.38
C GLN A 141 -25.24 3.22 -15.41
N LEU A 142 -23.94 2.97 -15.19
CA LEU A 142 -23.47 1.99 -14.21
C LEU A 142 -23.41 2.60 -12.81
N GLN A 143 -23.03 3.88 -12.69
CA GLN A 143 -23.06 4.58 -11.41
C GLN A 143 -24.45 4.52 -10.77
N ALA A 144 -25.50 4.66 -11.56
CA ALA A 144 -26.89 4.57 -11.09
C ALA A 144 -27.33 3.15 -10.63
N GLN A 145 -26.56 2.12 -10.97
CA GLN A 145 -26.87 0.72 -10.63
C GLN A 145 -26.04 0.18 -9.47
N VAL A 146 -24.94 0.83 -9.12
CA VAL A 146 -24.07 0.39 -8.02
C VAL A 146 -24.58 0.93 -6.69
N ASP A 147 -24.53 0.07 -5.66
CA ASP A 147 -24.74 0.50 -4.27
C ASP A 147 -23.43 1.16 -3.76
N TYR A 148 -23.28 2.44 -4.08
CA TYR A 148 -22.12 3.25 -3.71
C TYR A 148 -22.56 4.69 -3.47
N HIS A 149 -22.04 5.30 -2.40
CA HIS A 149 -22.27 6.71 -2.12
C HIS A 149 -21.22 7.55 -2.84
N PHE A 150 -21.63 8.28 -3.86
CA PHE A 150 -20.74 9.18 -4.60
C PHE A 150 -20.54 10.47 -3.83
N ASP A 151 -19.31 10.93 -3.82
CA ASP A 151 -18.92 12.22 -3.30
C ASP A 151 -18.93 13.22 -4.47
N ASP A 152 -19.82 14.18 -4.41
CA ASP A 152 -20.00 15.20 -5.47
C ASP A 152 -18.79 16.16 -5.57
N GLU A 153 -17.96 16.24 -4.51
CA GLU A 153 -16.77 17.09 -4.44
C GLU A 153 -15.48 16.35 -4.79
N PHE A 154 -15.58 15.09 -5.26
CA PHE A 154 -14.38 14.30 -5.58
C PHE A 154 -13.60 14.87 -6.75
N GLU A 155 -12.41 15.42 -6.44
CA GLU A 155 -11.45 15.93 -7.41
C GLU A 155 -10.15 15.10 -7.37
N TRP A 156 -9.98 14.20 -8.36
CA TRP A 156 -8.88 13.23 -8.39
C TRP A 156 -7.50 13.81 -8.11
N LYS A 157 -7.16 14.93 -8.75
CA LYS A 157 -5.81 15.52 -8.63
C LYS A 157 -5.56 16.07 -7.22
N GLU A 158 -6.57 16.66 -6.61
CA GLU A 158 -6.47 17.20 -5.25
C GLU A 158 -6.35 16.06 -4.25
N GLU A 159 -7.21 15.06 -4.35
CA GLU A 159 -7.19 13.86 -3.49
C GLU A 159 -5.86 13.10 -3.57
N LEU A 160 -5.33 12.93 -4.78
CA LEU A 160 -4.02 12.30 -4.99
C LEU A 160 -2.89 13.14 -4.34
N ASN A 161 -2.88 14.44 -4.52
CA ASN A 161 -1.88 15.33 -3.92
C ASN A 161 -1.94 15.27 -2.39
N GLU A 162 -3.12 15.31 -1.81
CA GLU A 162 -3.29 15.19 -0.37
C GLU A 162 -2.84 13.81 0.13
N PHE A 163 -3.16 12.74 -0.59
CA PHE A 163 -2.69 11.40 -0.28
C PHE A 163 -1.16 11.34 -0.26
N ILE A 164 -0.49 11.85 -1.30
CA ILE A 164 0.98 11.88 -1.39
C ILE A 164 1.57 12.65 -0.21
N LEU A 165 1.04 13.81 0.13
CA LEU A 165 1.51 14.61 1.28
C LEU A 165 1.32 13.88 2.61
N ARG A 166 0.20 13.16 2.80
CA ARG A 166 -0.01 12.33 4.00
C ARG A 166 0.96 11.16 4.05
N ALA A 167 1.17 10.48 2.92
CA ALA A 167 2.09 9.35 2.82
C ALA A 167 3.54 9.75 3.15
N GLN A 168 4.02 10.88 2.61
CA GLN A 168 5.36 11.41 2.89
C GLN A 168 5.57 11.73 4.38
N LYS A 169 4.55 12.23 5.08
CA LYS A 169 4.63 12.48 6.52
C LYS A 169 4.73 11.20 7.35
N GLN A 170 4.32 10.06 6.79
CA GLN A 170 4.41 8.76 7.44
C GLN A 170 5.72 8.01 7.13
N GLU A 171 6.58 8.54 6.28
CA GLU A 171 7.87 7.93 6.00
C GLU A 171 8.76 7.86 7.25
N PHE A 172 9.70 6.91 7.23
CA PHE A 172 10.72 6.86 8.28
C PHE A 172 11.64 8.07 8.17
N GLY A 173 11.99 8.66 9.30
CA GLY A 173 13.08 9.61 9.35
C GLY A 173 14.40 8.96 8.86
N PRO A 174 15.41 9.79 8.46
CA PRO A 174 16.61 9.32 7.75
C PRO A 174 17.34 8.17 8.46
N SER A 175 17.48 8.24 9.77
CA SER A 175 18.18 7.21 10.57
C SER A 175 17.48 5.86 10.51
N THR A 176 16.17 5.82 10.77
CA THR A 176 15.40 4.57 10.73
C THR A 176 15.29 4.05 9.31
N GLY A 177 15.05 4.92 8.33
CA GLY A 177 14.98 4.55 6.92
C GLY A 177 16.28 3.92 6.40
N SER A 178 17.41 4.45 6.79
CA SER A 178 18.73 3.88 6.42
C SER A 178 18.94 2.48 6.99
N LEU A 179 18.49 2.23 8.23
CA LEU A 179 18.59 0.91 8.86
C LEU A 179 17.64 -0.09 8.20
N VAL A 180 16.42 0.34 7.88
CA VAL A 180 15.44 -0.48 7.15
C VAL A 180 15.97 -0.84 5.77
N LYS A 181 16.48 0.13 5.01
CA LYS A 181 17.09 -0.13 3.71
C LYS A 181 18.27 -1.09 3.79
N ALA A 182 19.14 -0.92 4.77
CA ALA A 182 20.28 -1.83 4.98
C ALA A 182 19.84 -3.26 5.34
N ALA A 183 18.69 -3.44 5.95
CA ALA A 183 18.09 -4.74 6.21
C ALA A 183 17.49 -5.34 4.92
N GLU A 184 16.77 -4.54 4.13
CA GLU A 184 16.23 -4.97 2.83
C GLU A 184 17.35 -5.44 1.88
N ASP A 185 18.43 -4.67 1.75
CA ASP A 185 19.60 -5.00 0.93
C ASP A 185 20.27 -6.34 1.34
N ARG A 186 20.01 -6.80 2.57
CA ARG A 186 20.52 -8.07 3.12
C ARG A 186 19.46 -9.17 3.19
N ASN A 187 18.28 -8.94 2.62
CA ASN A 187 17.13 -9.83 2.72
C ASN A 187 16.74 -10.17 4.17
N ILE A 188 16.95 -9.23 5.11
CA ILE A 188 16.47 -9.37 6.48
C ILE A 188 15.02 -8.88 6.52
N PRO A 189 14.06 -9.76 6.86
CA PRO A 189 12.67 -9.36 6.94
C PRO A 189 12.49 -8.35 8.07
N TRP A 190 11.63 -7.38 7.86
CA TRP A 190 11.32 -6.37 8.86
C TRP A 190 9.83 -6.06 8.89
N MET A 191 9.37 -5.48 9.99
CA MET A 191 8.01 -4.96 10.13
C MET A 191 7.99 -3.72 11.01
N ARG A 192 7.15 -2.75 10.66
CA ARG A 192 6.86 -1.57 11.47
C ARG A 192 5.84 -1.95 12.51
N LEU A 193 6.11 -1.67 13.80
CA LEU A 193 5.25 -2.07 14.91
C LEU A 193 4.33 -0.95 15.42
N ASN A 194 4.61 0.31 15.04
CA ASN A 194 3.77 1.47 15.36
C ASN A 194 3.81 2.50 14.22
N ASP A 195 3.05 3.57 14.33
CA ASP A 195 3.00 4.64 13.33
C ASP A 195 4.25 5.54 13.33
N TYR A 196 5.19 5.30 14.23
CA TYR A 196 6.44 6.04 14.36
C TYR A 196 7.63 5.24 13.84
N SER A 197 8.66 5.08 14.65
CA SER A 197 9.95 4.50 14.28
C SER A 197 10.27 3.15 14.96
N LEU A 198 9.28 2.52 15.60
CA LEU A 198 9.49 1.19 16.19
C LEU A 198 9.47 0.13 15.09
N VAL A 199 10.61 -0.47 14.82
CA VAL A 199 10.80 -1.49 13.79
C VAL A 199 11.36 -2.76 14.40
N GLN A 200 10.84 -3.89 13.96
CA GLN A 200 11.39 -5.21 14.24
C GLN A 200 12.07 -5.75 12.99
N PHE A 201 13.31 -6.19 13.12
CA PHE A 201 14.05 -6.94 12.12
C PHE A 201 14.07 -8.42 12.51
N GLY A 202 13.91 -9.30 11.52
CA GLY A 202 13.85 -10.74 11.73
C GLY A 202 12.61 -11.21 12.46
N HIS A 203 12.53 -12.52 12.69
CA HIS A 203 11.41 -13.20 13.31
C HIS A 203 11.84 -14.15 14.41
N GLY A 204 10.91 -14.46 15.32
CA GLY A 204 11.09 -15.45 16.39
C GLY A 204 12.28 -15.10 17.29
N LYS A 205 13.13 -16.09 17.56
CA LYS A 205 14.27 -15.92 18.48
C LYS A 205 15.38 -15.02 17.98
N TYR A 206 15.40 -14.72 16.69
CA TYR A 206 16.39 -13.83 16.05
C TYR A 206 15.92 -12.41 15.88
N GLN A 207 14.69 -12.09 16.31
CA GLN A 207 14.16 -10.76 16.20
C GLN A 207 14.97 -9.74 16.99
N GLN A 208 15.20 -8.58 16.37
CA GLN A 208 15.78 -7.41 17.00
C GLN A 208 14.86 -6.22 16.80
N ARG A 209 14.77 -5.34 17.77
CA ARG A 209 13.93 -4.14 17.67
C ARG A 209 14.75 -2.89 17.81
N ILE A 210 14.36 -1.88 17.05
CA ILE A 210 14.88 -0.53 17.15
C ILE A 210 13.74 0.46 17.30
N GLN A 211 14.01 1.57 17.96
CA GLN A 211 13.18 2.76 17.93
C GLN A 211 14.08 3.95 17.61
N ALA A 212 13.92 4.53 16.43
CA ALA A 212 14.91 5.42 15.82
C ALA A 212 16.31 4.75 15.77
N THR A 213 17.26 5.19 16.57
CA THR A 213 18.61 4.60 16.69
C THR A 213 18.81 3.80 17.97
N ILE A 214 17.81 3.76 18.87
CA ILE A 214 17.85 2.99 20.11
C ILE A 214 17.53 1.53 19.82
N THR A 215 18.36 0.63 20.32
CA THR A 215 18.18 -0.81 20.18
C THR A 215 17.67 -1.44 21.48
N SER A 216 17.20 -2.69 21.43
CA SER A 216 16.85 -3.47 22.64
C SER A 216 18.04 -3.72 23.58
N GLN A 217 19.28 -3.45 23.13
CA GLN A 217 20.50 -3.56 23.94
C GLN A 217 20.98 -2.22 24.51
N THR A 218 20.38 -1.11 24.12
CA THR A 218 20.74 0.23 24.62
C THR A 218 20.14 0.41 26.01
N LYS A 219 21.00 0.64 27.00
CA LYS A 219 20.56 0.83 28.39
C LYS A 219 19.94 2.21 28.56
N HIS A 220 18.86 2.28 29.32
CA HIS A 220 18.10 3.52 29.56
C HIS A 220 18.98 4.67 30.10
N ILE A 221 19.84 4.39 31.09
CA ILE A 221 20.78 5.39 31.63
C ILE A 221 21.68 5.99 30.54
N ALA A 222 22.12 5.18 29.57
CA ALA A 222 22.94 5.69 28.47
C ALA A 222 22.16 6.62 27.53
N VAL A 223 20.87 6.38 27.38
CA VAL A 223 19.97 7.25 26.60
C VAL A 223 19.76 8.57 27.34
N GLU A 224 19.47 8.53 28.63
CA GLU A 224 19.28 9.74 29.47
C GLU A 224 20.51 10.62 29.43
N ILE A 225 21.72 10.07 29.70
CA ILE A 225 22.99 10.82 29.63
C ILE A 225 23.19 11.44 28.24
N SER A 226 22.93 10.68 27.17
CA SER A 226 23.14 11.16 25.79
C SER A 226 22.15 12.26 25.37
N CYS A 227 20.99 12.32 26.01
CA CYS A 227 19.97 13.35 25.79
C CYS A 227 20.24 14.63 26.58
N ASP A 228 21.03 14.55 27.68
CA ASP A 228 21.41 15.68 28.49
C ASP A 228 22.82 16.16 28.13
N LYS A 229 22.91 17.38 27.58
CA LYS A 229 24.18 17.96 27.15
C LYS A 229 25.11 18.30 28.31
N GLU A 230 24.54 18.68 29.44
CA GLU A 230 25.30 19.05 30.64
C GLU A 230 25.90 17.81 31.29
N ASP A 231 25.08 16.76 31.48
CA ASP A 231 25.55 15.48 31.99
C ASP A 231 26.60 14.84 31.10
N THR A 232 26.37 14.84 29.77
CA THR A 232 27.33 14.36 28.80
C THR A 232 28.65 15.14 28.89
N HIS A 233 28.62 16.49 28.92
CA HIS A 233 29.77 17.32 29.04
C HIS A 233 30.56 17.05 30.34
N ASN A 234 29.84 17.01 31.47
CA ASN A 234 30.47 16.76 32.77
C ASN A 234 31.12 15.38 32.84
N LEU A 235 30.52 14.37 32.24
CA LEU A 235 31.06 13.02 32.17
C LEU A 235 32.33 12.98 31.34
N LEU A 236 32.31 13.56 30.13
CA LEU A 236 33.45 13.62 29.22
C LEU A 236 34.61 14.43 29.85
N HIS A 237 34.32 15.58 30.44
CA HIS A 237 35.31 16.40 31.12
C HIS A 237 36.04 15.66 32.26
N LYS A 238 35.26 14.86 33.09
CA LYS A 238 35.86 14.02 34.14
C LYS A 238 36.73 12.90 33.58
N LEU A 239 36.52 12.48 32.33
CA LEU A 239 37.35 11.51 31.64
C LEU A 239 38.54 12.13 30.91
N GLY A 240 38.72 13.47 30.99
CA GLY A 240 39.83 14.19 30.33
C GLY A 240 39.61 14.42 28.84
N LEU A 241 38.37 14.37 28.36
CA LEU A 241 37.94 14.60 26.97
C LEU A 241 37.33 15.98 26.78
#